data_e981a067b7ad25780f4e36d902dae70c
#
_entry.id   e981a067b7ad25780f4e36d902dae70c
#
_cell.length_a   1.000
_cell.length_b   1.000
_cell.length_c   1.000
_cell.angle_alpha   90.00
_cell.angle_beta   90.00
_cell.angle_gamma   90.00
#
_symmetry.space_group_name_H-M   'P 1'
#
loop_
_entity.id
_entity.type
_entity.pdbx_description
1 polymer ?
#
loop_
_entity_poly.entity_id
_entity_poly.type
_entity_poly.pdbx_seq_one_letter_code
_entity_poly.pdbx_strand_id
1 'polypeptide(L)'
;LKGVDNKLYKFESSVGKNGTLIMFICNHCPYVKAVIKDIVNDTKILKNQGVETIAIMSNDTKNFPDDSFDKMIEFSKTNKFEFPYLIDETQEIARKYGAVCTPDFFGYNNKLELQYRGRIRELKDLKPVNTGESDLLSAMRMIIKTGKGPKNQIPSMGCNIKWVK
;
A
#
# COMPACT_ATOMS: atom_id res chain seq x y z
N LEU A 1 7.90 10.46 7.76
CA LEU A 1 6.46 10.57 8.08
C LEU A 1 6.15 9.92 9.43
N LYS A 2 5.10 10.42 10.06
CA LYS A 2 4.64 9.93 11.36
C LYS A 2 3.75 8.70 11.18
N GLY A 3 4.06 7.63 11.91
CA GLY A 3 3.26 6.41 11.92
C GLY A 3 2.20 6.41 13.01
N VAL A 4 1.23 5.49 12.88
CA VAL A 4 0.15 5.31 13.88
C VAL A 4 0.66 4.87 15.26
N ASP A 5 1.91 4.42 15.33
CA ASP A 5 2.63 4.11 16.57
C ASP A 5 3.35 5.32 17.17
N ASN A 6 3.14 6.52 16.61
CA ASN A 6 3.77 7.79 16.98
C ASN A 6 5.28 7.85 16.71
N LYS A 7 5.84 6.89 15.98
CA LYS A 7 7.25 6.91 15.57
C LYS A 7 7.39 7.61 14.23
N LEU A 8 8.57 8.19 13.98
CA LEU A 8 8.91 8.80 12.69
C LEU A 8 9.62 7.78 11.81
N TYR A 9 9.21 7.68 10.56
CA TYR A 9 9.73 6.73 9.60
C TYR A 9 10.38 7.44 8.42
N LYS A 10 11.50 6.90 7.96
CA LYS A 10 12.19 7.31 6.73
C LYS A 10 12.23 6.11 5.78
N PHE A 11 12.12 6.39 4.49
CA PHE A 11 12.15 5.32 3.48
C PHE A 11 13.45 4.49 3.58
N GLU A 12 14.59 5.17 3.71
CA GLU A 12 15.91 4.53 3.71
C GLU A 12 16.08 3.51 4.83
N SER A 13 15.43 3.72 5.97
CA SER A 13 15.51 2.80 7.12
C SER A 13 14.39 1.77 7.15
N SER A 14 13.52 1.77 6.14
CA SER A 14 12.33 0.91 6.09
C SER A 14 12.38 -0.08 4.93
N VAL A 15 13.50 -0.19 4.24
CA VAL A 15 13.65 -1.07 3.08
C VAL A 15 13.89 -2.51 3.50
N GLY A 16 13.31 -3.45 2.74
CA GLY A 16 13.52 -4.87 2.96
C GLY A 16 14.74 -5.40 2.21
N LYS A 17 15.32 -6.47 2.72
CA LYS A 17 16.53 -7.05 2.12
C LYS A 17 16.27 -7.65 0.74
N ASN A 18 15.05 -8.11 0.47
CA ASN A 18 14.66 -8.75 -0.80
C ASN A 18 13.69 -7.90 -1.63
N GLY A 19 13.25 -6.78 -1.10
CA GLY A 19 12.32 -5.89 -1.77
C GLY A 19 11.56 -5.02 -0.79
N THR A 20 10.83 -4.06 -1.33
CA THR A 20 10.03 -3.12 -0.54
C THR A 20 8.72 -2.85 -1.26
N LEU A 21 7.63 -2.84 -0.50
CA LEU A 21 6.29 -2.51 -1.01
C LEU A 21 5.82 -1.21 -0.38
N ILE A 22 5.48 -0.24 -1.22
CA ILE A 22 4.85 1.00 -0.78
C ILE A 22 3.40 0.98 -1.25
N MET A 23 2.47 1.25 -0.32
CA MET A 23 1.05 1.30 -0.62
C MET A 23 0.48 2.64 -0.23
N PHE A 24 -0.37 3.19 -1.08
CA PHE A 24 -1.20 4.35 -0.73
C PHE A 24 -2.60 3.85 -0.44
N ILE A 25 -3.04 3.98 0.81
CA ILE A 25 -4.36 3.53 1.26
C ILE A 25 -5.01 4.62 2.12
N CYS A 26 -6.29 4.45 2.41
CA CYS A 26 -7.00 5.31 3.34
C CYS A 26 -8.01 4.46 4.13
N ASN A 27 -8.69 5.08 5.10
CA ASN A 27 -9.55 4.34 6.03
C ASN A 27 -10.97 4.13 5.52
N HIS A 28 -11.46 5.01 4.65
CA HIS A 28 -12.87 5.01 4.28
C HIS A 28 -13.15 4.50 2.86
N CYS A 29 -12.12 4.31 2.04
CA CYS A 29 -12.30 3.94 0.64
C CYS A 29 -12.89 2.53 0.48
N PRO A 30 -14.01 2.36 -0.22
CA PRO A 30 -14.60 1.04 -0.45
C PRO A 30 -13.66 0.07 -1.16
N TYR A 31 -12.82 0.56 -2.07
CA TYR A 31 -11.85 -0.26 -2.78
C TYR A 31 -10.74 -0.76 -1.86
N VAL A 32 -10.33 0.04 -0.87
CA VAL A 32 -9.37 -0.40 0.14
C VAL A 32 -10.01 -1.45 1.04
N LYS A 33 -11.21 -1.20 1.53
CA LYS A 33 -11.94 -2.13 2.39
C LYS A 33 -12.19 -3.48 1.71
N ALA A 34 -12.46 -3.46 0.41
CA ALA A 34 -12.69 -4.68 -0.36
C ALA A 34 -11.46 -5.60 -0.41
N VAL A 35 -10.26 -5.05 -0.31
CA VAL A 35 -9.00 -5.82 -0.42
C VAL A 35 -8.17 -5.81 0.86
N ILE A 36 -8.70 -5.28 1.96
CA ILE A 36 -7.91 -5.11 3.19
C ILE A 36 -7.43 -6.45 3.76
N LYS A 37 -8.21 -7.51 3.65
CA LYS A 37 -7.79 -8.84 4.09
C LYS A 37 -6.63 -9.38 3.25
N ASP A 38 -6.69 -9.18 1.93
CA ASP A 38 -5.59 -9.51 1.03
C ASP A 38 -4.33 -8.72 1.39
N ILE A 39 -4.49 -7.43 1.64
CA ILE A 39 -3.35 -6.57 2.05
C ILE A 39 -2.68 -7.14 3.29
N VAL A 40 -3.46 -7.44 4.32
CA VAL A 40 -2.92 -7.94 5.60
C VAL A 40 -2.27 -9.31 5.41
N ASN A 41 -2.90 -10.23 4.69
CA ASN A 41 -2.37 -11.56 4.45
C ASN A 41 -1.12 -11.54 3.58
N ASP A 42 -1.16 -10.84 2.46
CA ASP A 42 -0.05 -10.80 1.50
C ASP A 42 1.20 -10.14 2.11
N THR A 43 1.01 -9.06 2.87
CA THR A 43 2.14 -8.38 3.51
C THR A 43 2.80 -9.22 4.59
N LYS A 44 2.06 -10.06 5.31
CA LYS A 44 2.63 -11.03 6.25
C LYS A 44 3.49 -12.06 5.54
N ILE A 45 2.98 -12.63 4.44
CA ILE A 45 3.71 -13.60 3.64
C ILE A 45 5.00 -12.96 3.11
N LEU A 46 4.88 -11.75 2.55
CA LEU A 46 6.02 -11.02 1.99
C LEU A 46 7.06 -10.67 3.04
N LYS A 47 6.64 -10.32 4.25
CA LYS A 47 7.57 -10.02 5.36
C LYS A 47 8.45 -11.23 5.67
N ASN A 48 7.87 -12.42 5.68
CA ASN A 48 8.61 -13.66 5.89
C ASN A 48 9.59 -13.97 4.74
N GLN A 49 9.41 -13.32 3.60
CA GLN A 49 10.27 -13.46 2.43
C GLN A 49 11.24 -12.30 2.25
N GLY A 50 11.37 -11.44 3.26
CA GLY A 50 12.31 -10.32 3.25
C GLY A 50 11.83 -9.07 2.54
N VAL A 51 10.53 -8.93 2.34
CA VAL A 51 9.91 -7.72 1.78
C VAL A 51 9.26 -6.92 2.90
N GLU A 52 9.72 -5.70 3.11
CA GLU A 52 9.09 -4.78 4.05
C GLU A 52 8.02 -3.96 3.35
N THR A 53 6.97 -3.62 4.10
CA THR A 53 5.85 -2.85 3.57
C THR A 53 5.67 -1.56 4.35
N ILE A 54 5.37 -0.48 3.63
CA ILE A 54 4.97 0.80 4.22
C ILE A 54 3.65 1.21 3.57
N ALA A 55 2.66 1.54 4.39
CA ALA A 55 1.40 2.11 3.93
C ALA A 55 1.36 3.60 4.23
N ILE A 56 0.88 4.39 3.29
CA ILE A 56 0.85 5.85 3.38
C ILE A 56 -0.57 6.34 3.11
N MET A 57 -1.06 7.20 4.00
CA MET A 57 -2.35 7.86 3.86
C MET A 57 -2.10 9.33 3.54
N SER A 58 -2.54 9.77 2.37
CA SER A 58 -2.26 11.11 1.86
C SER A 58 -3.52 11.96 1.63
N ASN A 59 -4.70 11.48 2.03
CA ASN A 59 -5.93 12.25 1.85
C ASN A 59 -5.98 13.49 2.74
N ASP A 60 -6.67 14.52 2.26
CA ASP A 60 -6.99 15.72 3.02
C ASP A 60 -7.87 15.35 4.23
N THR A 61 -7.27 15.36 5.42
CA THR A 61 -7.97 14.95 6.65
C THR A 61 -8.92 16.01 7.18
N LYS A 62 -8.73 17.24 6.77
CA LYS A 62 -9.56 18.35 7.21
C LYS A 62 -10.95 18.27 6.60
N ASN A 63 -11.03 17.98 5.31
CA ASN A 63 -12.31 17.84 4.59
C ASN A 63 -12.82 16.40 4.58
N PHE A 64 -11.97 15.44 4.92
CA PHE A 64 -12.31 14.01 4.99
C PHE A 64 -11.89 13.45 6.35
N PRO A 65 -12.64 13.78 7.43
CA PRO A 65 -12.24 13.40 8.79
C PRO A 65 -12.25 11.90 9.07
N ASP A 66 -12.88 11.09 8.22
CA ASP A 66 -12.79 9.63 8.32
C ASP A 66 -11.36 9.12 8.07
N ASP A 67 -10.51 9.96 7.49
CA ASP A 67 -9.09 9.66 7.27
C ASP A 67 -8.18 10.37 8.25
N SER A 68 -8.71 10.89 9.35
CA SER A 68 -7.91 11.52 10.40
C SER A 68 -6.88 10.54 10.98
N PHE A 69 -5.87 11.08 11.62
CA PHE A 69 -4.83 10.28 12.27
C PHE A 69 -5.43 9.32 13.31
N ASP A 70 -6.39 9.79 14.12
CA ASP A 70 -7.07 8.94 15.09
C ASP A 70 -7.82 7.79 14.42
N LYS A 71 -8.45 8.05 13.28
CA LYS A 71 -9.14 7.02 12.50
C LYS A 71 -8.15 6.05 11.84
N MET A 72 -6.97 6.51 11.49
CA MET A 72 -5.89 5.64 11.01
C MET A 72 -5.48 4.65 12.11
N ILE A 73 -5.33 5.12 13.34
CA ILE A 73 -5.00 4.28 14.50
C ILE A 73 -6.06 3.19 14.67
N GLU A 74 -7.35 3.56 14.66
CA GLU A 74 -8.46 2.62 14.76
C GLU A 74 -8.43 1.58 13.63
N PHE A 75 -8.26 2.04 12.40
CA PHE A 75 -8.25 1.19 11.21
C PHE A 75 -7.12 0.15 11.26
N SER A 76 -5.93 0.59 11.67
CA SER A 76 -4.79 -0.31 11.80
C SER A 76 -5.01 -1.37 12.89
N LYS A 77 -5.61 -1.01 14.01
CA LYS A 77 -5.93 -1.95 15.10
C LYS A 77 -7.01 -2.95 14.70
N THR A 78 -8.09 -2.45 14.12
CA THR A 78 -9.23 -3.27 13.68
C THR A 78 -8.78 -4.33 12.67
N ASN A 79 -7.91 -3.95 11.73
CA ASN A 79 -7.46 -4.83 10.67
C ASN A 79 -6.13 -5.54 11.00
N LYS A 80 -5.58 -5.31 12.19
CA LYS A 80 -4.36 -5.98 12.69
C LYS A 80 -3.17 -5.79 11.76
N PHE A 81 -2.91 -4.54 11.36
CA PHE A 81 -1.75 -4.21 10.54
C PHE A 81 -0.45 -4.57 11.25
N GLU A 82 0.45 -5.24 10.54
CA GLU A 82 1.81 -5.54 11.02
C GLU A 82 2.87 -4.73 10.28
N PHE A 83 2.45 -3.73 9.53
CA PHE A 83 3.31 -2.81 8.78
C PHE A 83 3.07 -1.39 9.26
N PRO A 84 4.06 -0.49 9.09
CA PRO A 84 3.86 0.93 9.40
C PRO A 84 2.76 1.54 8.54
N TYR A 85 1.90 2.34 9.17
CA TYR A 85 0.86 3.11 8.51
C TYR A 85 1.11 4.58 8.84
N LEU A 86 1.47 5.36 7.81
CA LEU A 86 2.04 6.69 7.95
C LEU A 86 1.11 7.76 7.39
N ILE A 87 1.11 8.93 8.04
CA ILE A 87 0.35 10.08 7.53
C ILE A 87 1.27 11.00 6.70
N ASP A 88 0.83 11.32 5.49
CA ASP A 88 1.47 12.26 4.57
C ASP A 88 0.65 13.55 4.54
N GLU A 89 0.76 14.34 5.61
CA GLU A 89 -0.08 15.53 5.82
C GLU A 89 0.04 16.55 4.71
N THR A 90 1.25 16.75 4.18
CA THR A 90 1.50 17.73 3.11
C THR A 90 1.15 17.20 1.73
N GLN A 91 0.86 15.92 1.63
CA GLN A 91 0.60 15.22 0.36
C GLN A 91 1.79 15.19 -0.60
N GLU A 92 2.94 15.59 -0.09
CA GLU A 92 4.17 15.70 -0.88
C GLU A 92 4.65 14.32 -1.35
N ILE A 93 4.55 13.31 -0.48
CA ILE A 93 5.00 11.96 -0.81
C ILE A 93 4.14 11.34 -1.91
N ALA A 94 2.82 11.46 -1.82
CA ALA A 94 1.93 10.98 -2.86
C ALA A 94 2.26 11.62 -4.22
N ARG A 95 2.53 12.93 -4.23
CA ARG A 95 2.91 13.63 -5.46
C ARG A 95 4.25 13.15 -6.00
N LYS A 96 5.24 12.94 -5.15
CA LYS A 96 6.56 12.43 -5.55
C LYS A 96 6.48 11.04 -6.17
N TYR A 97 5.62 10.18 -5.65
CA TYR A 97 5.43 8.83 -6.20
C TYR A 97 4.53 8.81 -7.43
N GLY A 98 3.81 9.90 -7.69
CA GLY A 98 2.80 9.92 -8.74
C GLY A 98 1.57 9.09 -8.40
N ALA A 99 1.30 8.90 -7.11
CA ALA A 99 0.10 8.19 -6.66
C ALA A 99 -1.13 9.04 -6.94
N VAL A 100 -2.20 8.41 -7.43
CA VAL A 100 -3.43 9.12 -7.81
C VAL A 100 -4.68 8.52 -7.17
N CYS A 101 -4.61 7.29 -6.70
CA CYS A 101 -5.77 6.60 -6.13
C CYS A 101 -5.39 5.76 -4.92
N THR A 102 -6.39 5.28 -4.20
CA THR A 102 -6.24 4.31 -3.12
C THR A 102 -7.16 3.11 -3.40
N PRO A 103 -6.67 1.86 -3.27
CA PRO A 103 -5.28 1.51 -3.02
C PRO A 103 -4.42 1.67 -4.29
N ASP A 104 -3.15 1.99 -4.10
CA ASP A 104 -2.15 2.01 -5.18
C ASP A 104 -0.89 1.33 -4.66
N PHE A 105 -0.34 0.39 -5.43
CA PHE A 105 0.75 -0.47 -4.98
C PHE A 105 2.00 -0.27 -5.82
N PHE A 106 3.13 -0.06 -5.14
CA PHE A 106 4.44 0.16 -5.77
C PHE A 106 5.44 -0.84 -5.21
N GLY A 107 5.87 -1.78 -6.04
CA GLY A 107 6.80 -2.83 -5.64
C GLY A 107 8.22 -2.57 -6.15
N TYR A 108 9.18 -2.58 -5.24
CA TYR A 108 10.60 -2.34 -5.52
C TYR A 108 11.42 -3.59 -5.28
N ASN A 109 12.47 -3.79 -6.10
CA ASN A 109 13.44 -4.85 -5.87
C ASN A 109 14.44 -4.45 -4.78
N ASN A 110 15.44 -5.31 -4.52
CA ASN A 110 16.46 -5.05 -3.49
C ASN A 110 17.44 -3.95 -3.86
N LYS A 111 17.40 -3.46 -5.09
CA LYS A 111 18.18 -2.31 -5.57
C LYS A 111 17.36 -1.02 -5.58
N LEU A 112 16.17 -1.04 -4.99
CA LEU A 112 15.23 0.08 -4.94
C LEU A 112 14.77 0.56 -6.33
N GLU A 113 14.70 -0.37 -7.27
CA GLU A 113 14.15 -0.10 -8.60
C GLU A 113 12.67 -0.48 -8.61
N LEU A 114 11.84 0.41 -9.14
CA LEU A 114 10.39 0.13 -9.27
C LEU A 114 10.17 -0.96 -10.33
N GLN A 115 9.63 -2.08 -9.90
CA GLN A 115 9.41 -3.25 -10.76
C GLN A 115 7.94 -3.62 -10.89
N TYR A 116 7.08 -3.11 -10.02
CA TYR A 116 5.64 -3.34 -10.10
C TYR A 116 4.88 -2.10 -9.68
N ARG A 117 3.94 -1.68 -10.52
CA ARG A 117 2.91 -0.73 -10.15
C ARG A 117 1.59 -1.25 -10.71
N GLY A 118 0.68 -1.63 -9.83
CA GLY A 118 -0.58 -2.22 -10.27
C GLY A 118 -1.48 -2.60 -9.12
N ARG A 119 -2.53 -3.34 -9.46
CA ARG A 119 -3.56 -3.78 -8.51
C ARG A 119 -3.07 -4.94 -7.65
N ILE A 120 -3.73 -5.12 -6.49
CA ILE A 120 -3.51 -6.30 -5.68
C ILE A 120 -4.28 -7.51 -6.26
N ARG A 121 -5.53 -7.31 -6.64
CA ARG A 121 -6.40 -8.37 -7.16
C ARG A 121 -7.53 -7.75 -8.00
N GLU A 122 -7.99 -8.49 -8.99
CA GLU A 122 -9.15 -8.06 -9.78
C GLU A 122 -10.41 -8.07 -8.93
N LEU A 123 -11.16 -6.97 -8.99
CA LEU A 123 -12.45 -6.81 -8.33
C LEU A 123 -13.54 -6.60 -9.36
N LYS A 124 -14.72 -7.14 -9.08
CA LYS A 124 -15.95 -6.83 -9.79
C LYS A 124 -17.01 -6.52 -8.74
N ASP A 125 -17.62 -5.34 -8.85
CA ASP A 125 -18.60 -4.87 -7.87
C ASP A 125 -18.07 -4.95 -6.43
N LEU A 126 -16.81 -4.52 -6.23
CA LEU A 126 -16.12 -4.50 -4.95
C LEU A 126 -15.92 -5.89 -4.33
N LYS A 127 -15.92 -6.94 -5.15
CA LYS A 127 -15.67 -8.32 -4.69
C LYS A 127 -14.56 -8.94 -5.52
N PRO A 128 -13.69 -9.75 -4.88
CA PRO A 128 -12.65 -10.49 -5.62
C PRO A 128 -13.25 -11.40 -6.69
N VAL A 129 -12.67 -11.34 -7.89
CA VAL A 129 -13.10 -12.18 -9.01
C VAL A 129 -12.59 -13.62 -8.85
N ASN A 130 -11.44 -13.79 -8.19
CA ASN A 130 -10.85 -15.09 -7.92
C ASN A 130 -10.31 -15.16 -6.50
N THR A 131 -9.96 -16.36 -6.03
CA THR A 131 -9.48 -16.62 -4.67
C THR A 131 -8.06 -17.16 -4.62
N GLY A 132 -7.39 -17.30 -5.77
CA GLY A 132 -6.02 -17.75 -5.82
C GLY A 132 -5.03 -16.69 -5.36
N GLU A 133 -3.75 -16.91 -5.63
CA GLU A 133 -2.70 -15.94 -5.31
C GLU A 133 -3.01 -14.60 -5.97
N SER A 134 -2.85 -13.51 -5.21
CA SER A 134 -3.12 -12.17 -5.73
C SER A 134 -2.08 -11.76 -6.79
N ASP A 135 -2.45 -10.81 -7.64
CA ASP A 135 -1.54 -10.26 -8.64
C ASP A 135 -0.32 -9.61 -7.97
N LEU A 136 -0.55 -8.90 -6.86
CA LEU A 136 0.53 -8.26 -6.09
C LEU A 136 1.51 -9.30 -5.54
N LEU A 137 1.00 -10.35 -4.90
CA LEU A 137 1.85 -11.38 -4.30
C LEU A 137 2.67 -12.10 -5.37
N SER A 138 2.04 -12.45 -6.49
CA SER A 138 2.73 -13.09 -7.62
C SER A 138 3.82 -12.18 -8.18
N ALA A 139 3.53 -10.88 -8.34
CA ALA A 139 4.50 -9.91 -8.84
C ALA A 139 5.69 -9.77 -7.89
N MET A 140 5.42 -9.62 -6.59
CA MET A 140 6.50 -9.47 -5.60
C MET A 140 7.35 -10.73 -5.48
N ARG A 141 6.76 -11.91 -5.59
CA ARG A 141 7.52 -13.16 -5.61
C ARG A 141 8.45 -13.24 -6.82
N MET A 142 7.98 -12.79 -8.00
CA MET A 142 8.83 -12.70 -9.19
C MET A 142 9.99 -11.74 -8.97
N ILE A 143 9.72 -10.58 -8.37
CA ILE A 143 10.73 -9.57 -8.06
C ILE A 143 11.79 -10.13 -7.10
N ILE A 144 11.38 -10.85 -6.06
CA ILE A 144 12.30 -11.50 -5.13
C ILE A 144 13.22 -12.49 -5.86
N LYS A 145 12.63 -13.30 -6.75
CA LYS A 145 13.34 -14.36 -7.45
C LYS A 145 14.24 -13.85 -8.56
N THR A 146 13.78 -12.88 -9.35
CA THR A 146 14.46 -12.46 -10.59
C THR A 146 14.99 -11.02 -10.57
N GLY A 147 14.57 -10.22 -9.61
CA GLY A 147 14.86 -8.78 -9.57
C GLY A 147 13.99 -7.95 -10.50
N LYS A 148 13.08 -8.58 -11.24
CA LYS A 148 12.18 -7.90 -12.19
C LYS A 148 10.74 -8.31 -11.98
N GLY A 149 9.83 -7.37 -12.24
CA GLY A 149 8.40 -7.60 -12.20
C GLY A 149 7.86 -8.21 -13.50
N PRO A 150 6.56 -8.56 -13.51
CA PRO A 150 5.90 -9.09 -14.69
C PRO A 150 5.85 -8.04 -15.81
N LYS A 151 5.80 -8.50 -17.06
CA LYS A 151 5.71 -7.62 -18.23
C LYS A 151 4.36 -6.91 -18.28
N ASN A 152 3.28 -7.61 -17.97
CA ASN A 152 1.93 -7.07 -17.98
C ASN A 152 1.51 -6.70 -16.57
N GLN A 153 1.23 -5.42 -16.38
CA GLN A 153 0.81 -4.89 -15.08
C GLN A 153 -0.49 -4.13 -15.26
N ILE A 154 -1.48 -4.46 -14.45
CA ILE A 154 -2.80 -3.88 -14.56
C ILE A 154 -2.93 -2.79 -13.49
N PRO A 155 -3.28 -1.54 -13.88
CA PRO A 155 -3.41 -0.45 -12.92
C PRO A 155 -4.39 -0.77 -11.80
N SER A 156 -4.09 -0.28 -10.61
CA SER A 156 -4.99 -0.38 -9.47
C SER A 156 -6.26 0.43 -9.73
N MET A 157 -7.41 -0.14 -9.38
CA MET A 157 -8.70 0.55 -9.40
C MET A 157 -8.99 1.04 -7.99
N GLY A 158 -9.39 2.30 -7.86
CA GLY A 158 -9.66 2.85 -6.54
C GLY A 158 -10.27 4.23 -6.56
N CYS A 159 -10.44 4.79 -5.37
CA CYS A 159 -10.93 6.15 -5.20
C CYS A 159 -9.78 7.14 -5.41
N ASN A 160 -10.08 8.29 -6.00
CA ASN A 160 -9.09 9.36 -6.15
C ASN A 160 -8.57 9.82 -4.79
N ILE A 161 -7.27 10.11 -4.73
CA ILE A 161 -6.69 10.76 -3.54
C ILE A 161 -7.35 12.14 -3.39
N LYS A 162 -7.73 12.46 -2.15
CA LYS A 162 -8.42 13.72 -1.83
C LYS A 162 -7.38 14.80 -1.59
N TRP A 163 -7.11 15.59 -2.62
CA TRP A 163 -6.11 16.65 -2.57
C TRP A 163 -6.65 17.88 -1.85
N VAL A 164 -5.78 18.54 -1.10
CA VAL A 164 -6.09 19.86 -0.50
C VAL A 164 -6.19 20.86 -1.65
N LYS A 165 -7.25 21.65 -1.61
CA LYS A 165 -7.50 22.70 -2.62
C LYS A 165 -6.94 24.03 -2.18
#